data_0e7ee1d9aeee3643b24a6c50b2a88d16
#
_entry.id   0e7ee1d9aeee3643b24a6c50b2a88d16
#
_cell.length_a   1.000
_cell.length_b   1.000
_cell.length_c   1.000
_cell.angle_alpha   90.00
_cell.angle_beta   90.00
_cell.angle_gamma   90.00
#
_symmetry.space_group_name_H-M   'P 1'
#
loop_
_entity.id
_entity.type
_entity.pdbx_description
1 polymer ?
#
loop_
_entity_poly.entity_id
_entity_poly.type
_entity_poly.pdbx_seq_one_letter_code
_entity_poly.pdbx_strand_id
1 'polypeptide(L)'
;MVKKEWIEKGYVDEPVDETLDLKAEIRQLCKEKDAIILAHYYTVGDIQDIADFVGDSLALARKAAETDAKVMVMCGVHFMAETCKLLSPDKTVLCPDLNAGCSLADSCKAEDLKKYKEEHPGYKVVSYVNTTAAVKALTDCVVTSGNAKKVIDSFPQDEKIIFGPDYNLGNYINSVTGRNMLLWNGGCHVHEKFSVEAIVKLKKEHPEAVVMAHLECKAPVLVVADVKGSTATMLNYAKEHPEIKEYIIATEAGILHELERNCPQVTFYPVPPEVSEGGVGCSCNECEYMKMNTLQKIYNALKYGWPTVEVEENIAKEAVKPIEKMLSLS
;
A
#
# COMPACT_ATOMS: atom_id res chain seq x y z
N MET A 1 -28.29 5.58 -11.84
CA MET A 1 -27.66 5.76 -13.17
C MET A 1 -26.39 6.57 -12.94
N VAL A 2 -25.23 6.09 -13.41
CA VAL A 2 -23.95 6.79 -13.25
C VAL A 2 -23.96 8.05 -14.11
N LYS A 3 -23.60 9.20 -13.53
CA LYS A 3 -23.53 10.47 -14.26
C LYS A 3 -22.23 10.55 -15.05
N LYS A 4 -22.28 11.17 -16.24
CA LYS A 4 -21.10 11.37 -17.09
C LYS A 4 -20.00 12.17 -16.36
N GLU A 5 -20.39 13.17 -15.60
CA GLU A 5 -19.50 14.00 -14.78
C GLU A 5 -18.69 13.19 -13.76
N TRP A 6 -19.29 12.18 -13.12
CA TRP A 6 -18.60 11.31 -12.20
C TRP A 6 -17.53 10.46 -12.90
N ILE A 7 -17.86 9.94 -14.10
CA ILE A 7 -16.91 9.15 -14.91
C ILE A 7 -15.70 10.01 -15.27
N GLU A 8 -15.92 11.27 -15.67
CA GLU A 8 -14.83 12.20 -16.01
C GLU A 8 -13.96 12.56 -14.81
N LYS A 9 -14.56 12.67 -13.60
CA LYS A 9 -13.85 12.97 -12.36
C LYS A 9 -13.21 11.74 -11.69
N GLY A 10 -13.69 10.53 -11.99
CA GLY A 10 -13.24 9.31 -11.34
C GLY A 10 -13.79 9.08 -9.92
N TYR A 11 -14.73 9.91 -9.45
CA TYR A 11 -15.40 9.78 -8.17
C TYR A 11 -16.80 10.43 -8.21
N VAL A 12 -17.65 10.09 -7.23
CA VAL A 12 -18.98 10.69 -7.09
C VAL A 12 -18.82 12.07 -6.43
N ASP A 13 -19.06 13.11 -7.22
CA ASP A 13 -19.00 14.50 -6.77
C ASP A 13 -20.40 15.05 -6.52
N GLU A 14 -21.05 14.51 -5.48
CA GLU A 14 -22.34 15.01 -5.02
C GLU A 14 -22.16 15.73 -3.68
N PRO A 15 -22.84 16.86 -3.47
CA PRO A 15 -22.78 17.55 -2.20
C PRO A 15 -23.39 16.67 -1.10
N VAL A 16 -22.76 16.70 0.06
CA VAL A 16 -23.25 16.02 1.26
C VAL A 16 -23.73 17.09 2.22
N ASP A 17 -24.86 16.86 2.85
CA ASP A 17 -25.42 17.74 3.88
C ASP A 17 -24.42 17.82 5.06
N GLU A 18 -23.94 19.02 5.35
CA GLU A 18 -22.95 19.28 6.39
C GLU A 18 -23.45 18.98 7.81
N THR A 19 -24.78 18.83 7.98
CA THR A 19 -25.39 18.49 9.27
C THR A 19 -25.37 17.00 9.58
N LEU A 20 -25.02 16.15 8.59
CA LEU A 20 -24.96 14.69 8.76
C LEU A 20 -23.74 14.26 9.58
N ASP A 21 -23.94 13.33 10.49
CA ASP A 21 -22.85 12.53 11.05
C ASP A 21 -22.41 11.50 10.00
N LEU A 22 -21.41 11.87 9.17
CA LEU A 22 -20.93 11.03 8.09
C LEU A 22 -20.46 9.66 8.57
N LYS A 23 -19.85 9.56 9.76
CA LYS A 23 -19.39 8.28 10.29
C LYS A 23 -20.59 7.36 10.59
N ALA A 24 -21.65 7.90 11.17
CA ALA A 24 -22.87 7.15 11.45
C ALA A 24 -23.60 6.73 10.15
N GLU A 25 -23.72 7.66 9.19
CA GLU A 25 -24.38 7.40 7.90
C GLU A 25 -23.63 6.35 7.06
N ILE A 26 -22.29 6.41 7.01
CA ILE A 26 -21.46 5.40 6.35
C ILE A 26 -21.70 4.02 6.97
N ARG A 27 -21.73 3.94 8.30
CA ARG A 27 -22.00 2.68 9.01
C ARG A 27 -23.40 2.12 8.72
N GLN A 28 -24.40 2.99 8.61
CA GLN A 28 -25.75 2.61 8.23
C GLN A 28 -25.78 2.04 6.80
N LEU A 29 -25.16 2.73 5.85
CA LEU A 29 -25.06 2.27 4.46
C LEU A 29 -24.31 0.94 4.33
N CYS A 30 -23.26 0.72 5.13
CA CYS A 30 -22.56 -0.57 5.17
C CYS A 30 -23.50 -1.70 5.59
N LYS A 31 -24.32 -1.51 6.63
CA LYS A 31 -25.30 -2.51 7.06
C LYS A 31 -26.36 -2.79 5.98
N GLU A 32 -26.89 -1.75 5.36
CA GLU A 32 -27.92 -1.88 4.31
C GLU A 32 -27.44 -2.62 3.06
N LYS A 33 -26.16 -2.45 2.72
CA LYS A 33 -25.56 -3.00 1.50
C LYS A 33 -24.76 -4.29 1.72
N ASP A 34 -24.70 -4.78 2.94
CA ASP A 34 -23.81 -5.89 3.31
C ASP A 34 -22.36 -5.58 2.88
N ALA A 35 -21.88 -4.40 3.30
CA ALA A 35 -20.59 -3.86 2.90
C ALA A 35 -19.59 -3.82 4.05
N ILE A 36 -18.30 -4.03 3.73
CA ILE A 36 -17.19 -3.80 4.64
C ILE A 36 -16.26 -2.72 4.09
N ILE A 37 -15.63 -1.99 5.00
CA ILE A 37 -14.60 -0.99 4.69
C ILE A 37 -13.23 -1.58 5.04
N LEU A 38 -12.39 -1.67 4.02
CA LEU A 38 -11.00 -2.09 4.11
C LEU A 38 -10.11 -0.86 3.95
N ALA A 39 -9.31 -0.50 4.95
CA ALA A 39 -8.47 0.69 4.91
C ALA A 39 -6.98 0.35 5.05
N HIS A 40 -6.16 0.99 4.24
CA HIS A 40 -4.72 0.92 4.41
C HIS A 40 -4.25 1.84 5.55
N TYR A 41 -3.17 1.47 6.25
CA TYR A 41 -2.54 2.28 7.30
C TYR A 41 -2.20 3.73 6.88
N TYR A 42 -2.06 4.00 5.58
CA TYR A 42 -1.71 5.32 5.05
C TYR A 42 -2.90 6.21 4.75
N THR A 43 -4.14 5.76 4.98
CA THR A 43 -5.31 6.63 4.92
C THR A 43 -5.36 7.56 6.14
N VAL A 44 -6.20 8.60 6.07
CA VAL A 44 -6.40 9.49 7.22
C VAL A 44 -7.05 8.76 8.40
N GLY A 45 -6.75 9.20 9.63
CA GLY A 45 -7.22 8.56 10.86
C GLY A 45 -8.74 8.37 10.91
N ASP A 46 -9.51 9.35 10.46
CA ASP A 46 -10.97 9.25 10.41
C ASP A 46 -11.49 8.07 9.57
N ILE A 47 -10.77 7.70 8.51
CA ILE A 47 -11.10 6.52 7.69
C ILE A 47 -10.68 5.24 8.41
N GLN A 48 -9.50 5.24 9.04
CA GLN A 48 -9.06 4.10 9.85
C GLN A 48 -10.03 3.81 11.00
N ASP A 49 -10.59 4.86 11.63
CA ASP A 49 -11.58 4.73 12.71
C ASP A 49 -12.90 4.06 12.29
N ILE A 50 -13.34 4.30 11.05
CA ILE A 50 -14.57 3.71 10.52
C ILE A 50 -14.34 2.40 9.78
N ALA A 51 -13.10 2.00 9.53
CA ALA A 51 -12.81 0.76 8.82
C ALA A 51 -13.20 -0.48 9.64
N ASP A 52 -13.71 -1.50 8.97
CA ASP A 52 -13.94 -2.81 9.57
C ASP A 52 -12.62 -3.58 9.72
N PHE A 53 -11.65 -3.23 8.87
CA PHE A 53 -10.31 -3.78 8.92
C PHE A 53 -9.28 -2.76 8.43
N VAL A 54 -8.24 -2.53 9.22
CA VAL A 54 -7.09 -1.70 8.87
C VAL A 54 -5.86 -2.59 8.76
N GLY A 55 -5.08 -2.44 7.68
CA GLY A 55 -3.93 -3.29 7.48
C GLY A 55 -2.98 -2.81 6.39
N ASP A 56 -1.89 -3.56 6.20
CA ASP A 56 -1.03 -3.44 5.03
C ASP A 56 -1.63 -4.18 3.82
N SER A 57 -0.97 -4.09 2.67
CA SER A 57 -1.47 -4.69 1.43
C SER A 57 -1.68 -6.21 1.51
N LEU A 58 -0.84 -6.94 2.29
CA LEU A 58 -0.98 -8.37 2.46
C LEU A 58 -2.19 -8.73 3.31
N ALA A 59 -2.33 -8.05 4.45
CA ALA A 59 -3.45 -8.26 5.36
C ALA A 59 -4.79 -7.91 4.70
N LEU A 60 -4.83 -6.82 3.93
CA LEU A 60 -6.02 -6.41 3.17
C LEU A 60 -6.37 -7.41 2.07
N ALA A 61 -5.38 -7.95 1.34
CA ALA A 61 -5.61 -8.98 0.33
C ALA A 61 -6.20 -10.26 0.95
N ARG A 62 -5.66 -10.71 2.10
CA ARG A 62 -6.22 -11.85 2.85
C ARG A 62 -7.65 -11.59 3.28
N LYS A 63 -7.90 -10.42 3.86
CA LYS A 63 -9.24 -10.06 4.33
C LYS A 63 -10.25 -9.97 3.18
N ALA A 64 -9.84 -9.47 2.01
CA ALA A 64 -10.67 -9.44 0.81
C ALA A 64 -11.05 -10.83 0.32
N ALA A 65 -10.12 -11.80 0.38
CA ALA A 65 -10.37 -13.19 0.01
C ALA A 65 -11.30 -13.93 0.99
N GLU A 66 -11.26 -13.58 2.28
CA GLU A 66 -11.95 -14.30 3.36
C GLU A 66 -13.35 -13.74 3.67
N THR A 67 -13.64 -12.48 3.31
CA THR A 67 -14.90 -11.84 3.70
C THR A 67 -16.10 -12.41 2.98
N ASP A 68 -17.24 -12.54 3.67
CA ASP A 68 -18.54 -12.91 3.08
C ASP A 68 -19.37 -11.70 2.61
N ALA A 69 -18.95 -10.47 2.93
CA ALA A 69 -19.65 -9.26 2.55
C ALA A 69 -19.80 -9.16 1.02
N LYS A 70 -20.96 -8.64 0.56
CA LYS A 70 -21.26 -8.49 -0.87
C LYS A 70 -20.55 -7.31 -1.51
N VAL A 71 -20.27 -6.29 -0.71
CA VAL A 71 -19.62 -5.06 -1.15
C VAL A 71 -18.36 -4.83 -0.33
N MET A 72 -17.26 -4.50 -0.99
CA MET A 72 -16.02 -4.05 -0.36
C MET A 72 -15.75 -2.61 -0.75
N VAL A 73 -15.54 -1.75 0.23
CA VAL A 73 -15.02 -0.38 0.00
C VAL A 73 -13.54 -0.39 0.29
N MET A 74 -12.71 -0.31 -0.74
CA MET A 74 -11.27 -0.28 -0.60
C MET A 74 -10.78 1.16 -0.46
N CYS A 75 -10.48 1.55 0.78
CA CYS A 75 -9.87 2.83 1.11
C CYS A 75 -8.34 2.70 1.06
N GLY A 76 -7.80 2.98 -0.08
CA GLY A 76 -6.40 2.85 -0.44
C GLY A 76 -6.17 3.38 -1.85
N VAL A 77 -5.34 2.71 -2.62
CA VAL A 77 -5.04 3.09 -4.01
C VAL A 77 -5.59 2.06 -4.99
N HIS A 78 -5.73 2.46 -6.25
CA HIS A 78 -6.45 1.72 -7.30
C HIS A 78 -6.00 0.25 -7.43
N PHE A 79 -4.69 -0.04 -7.44
CA PHE A 79 -4.20 -1.42 -7.57
C PHE A 79 -4.62 -2.33 -6.40
N MET A 80 -4.90 -1.77 -5.22
CA MET A 80 -5.43 -2.52 -4.08
C MET A 80 -6.88 -2.92 -4.32
N ALA A 81 -7.69 -2.02 -4.88
CA ALA A 81 -9.06 -2.32 -5.27
C ALA A 81 -9.11 -3.36 -6.42
N GLU A 82 -8.19 -3.28 -7.40
CA GLU A 82 -8.01 -4.35 -8.40
C GLU A 82 -7.67 -5.69 -7.73
N THR A 83 -6.77 -5.70 -6.74
CA THR A 83 -6.40 -6.93 -6.00
C THR A 83 -7.61 -7.51 -5.26
N CYS A 84 -8.45 -6.68 -4.63
CA CYS A 84 -9.71 -7.12 -4.02
C CYS A 84 -10.66 -7.73 -5.07
N LYS A 85 -10.80 -7.10 -6.23
CA LYS A 85 -11.65 -7.59 -7.32
C LYS A 85 -11.15 -8.92 -7.90
N LEU A 86 -9.83 -9.07 -8.06
CA LEU A 86 -9.22 -10.32 -8.52
C LEU A 86 -9.46 -11.49 -7.57
N LEU A 87 -9.39 -11.24 -6.26
CA LEU A 87 -9.61 -12.27 -5.22
C LEU A 87 -11.09 -12.57 -4.96
N SER A 88 -11.97 -11.65 -5.29
CA SER A 88 -13.41 -11.77 -5.07
C SER A 88 -14.20 -11.27 -6.29
N PRO A 89 -14.13 -11.98 -7.43
CA PRO A 89 -14.67 -11.50 -8.71
C PRO A 89 -16.18 -11.31 -8.70
N ASP A 90 -16.90 -12.06 -7.87
CA ASP A 90 -18.38 -11.99 -7.78
C ASP A 90 -18.87 -10.83 -6.90
N LYS A 91 -17.97 -10.15 -6.18
CA LYS A 91 -18.31 -9.06 -5.26
C LYS A 91 -18.19 -7.70 -5.93
N THR A 92 -18.98 -6.76 -5.44
CA THR A 92 -18.81 -5.35 -5.82
C THR A 92 -17.63 -4.75 -5.04
N VAL A 93 -16.63 -4.24 -5.74
CA VAL A 93 -15.51 -3.51 -5.14
C VAL A 93 -15.64 -2.04 -5.49
N LEU A 94 -15.84 -1.20 -4.47
CA LEU A 94 -15.86 0.25 -4.58
C LEU A 94 -14.48 0.82 -4.26
N CYS A 95 -13.99 1.71 -5.11
CA CYS A 95 -12.82 2.54 -4.86
C CYS A 95 -13.30 3.99 -4.78
N PRO A 96 -13.28 4.66 -3.61
CA PRO A 96 -13.92 5.97 -3.43
C PRO A 96 -13.45 7.05 -4.40
N ASP A 97 -12.21 6.92 -4.91
CA ASP A 97 -11.63 7.76 -5.95
C ASP A 97 -10.71 6.94 -6.87
N LEU A 98 -11.06 6.84 -8.16
CA LEU A 98 -10.25 6.12 -9.13
C LEU A 98 -8.91 6.80 -9.47
N ASN A 99 -8.74 8.09 -9.11
CA ASN A 99 -7.47 8.80 -9.29
C ASN A 99 -6.46 8.49 -8.17
N ALA A 100 -6.87 7.74 -7.13
CA ALA A 100 -5.96 7.26 -6.10
C ALA A 100 -4.94 6.27 -6.70
N GLY A 101 -3.92 6.80 -7.36
CA GLY A 101 -2.86 6.09 -8.08
C GLY A 101 -1.71 5.64 -7.19
N CYS A 102 -0.61 5.25 -7.83
CA CYS A 102 0.63 4.89 -7.13
C CYS A 102 1.82 5.10 -8.05
N SER A 103 2.83 5.86 -7.60
CA SER A 103 4.05 6.12 -8.40
C SER A 103 4.78 4.85 -8.83
N LEU A 104 4.74 3.80 -8.00
CA LEU A 104 5.32 2.50 -8.34
C LEU A 104 4.53 1.81 -9.46
N ALA A 105 3.18 1.76 -9.35
CA ALA A 105 2.35 1.19 -10.39
C ALA A 105 2.49 1.95 -11.72
N ASP A 106 2.65 3.27 -11.64
CA ASP A 106 2.85 4.12 -12.82
C ASP A 106 4.22 3.94 -13.47
N SER A 107 5.24 3.58 -12.71
CA SER A 107 6.60 3.35 -13.19
C SER A 107 6.77 2.05 -13.99
N CYS A 108 5.83 1.11 -13.89
CA CYS A 108 5.91 -0.20 -14.52
C CYS A 108 4.65 -0.48 -15.35
N LYS A 109 4.69 -0.14 -16.62
CA LYS A 109 3.61 -0.45 -17.57
C LYS A 109 3.68 -1.89 -18.03
N ALA A 110 2.53 -2.51 -18.30
CA ALA A 110 2.47 -3.91 -18.72
C ALA A 110 3.22 -4.16 -20.04
N GLU A 111 3.11 -3.24 -21.01
CA GLU A 111 3.83 -3.30 -22.28
C GLU A 111 5.35 -3.23 -22.13
N ASP A 112 5.84 -2.41 -21.19
CA ASP A 112 7.28 -2.28 -20.92
C ASP A 112 7.80 -3.52 -20.21
N LEU A 113 7.05 -4.06 -19.23
CA LEU A 113 7.42 -5.30 -18.57
C LEU A 113 7.42 -6.48 -19.53
N LYS A 114 6.44 -6.56 -20.45
CA LYS A 114 6.37 -7.59 -21.47
C LYS A 114 7.62 -7.56 -22.35
N LYS A 115 8.00 -6.39 -22.86
CA LYS A 115 9.22 -6.20 -23.65
C LYS A 115 10.47 -6.59 -22.85
N TYR A 116 10.55 -6.18 -21.59
CA TYR A 116 11.69 -6.51 -20.73
C TYR A 116 11.82 -8.03 -20.49
N LYS A 117 10.68 -8.75 -20.34
CA LYS A 117 10.69 -10.22 -20.29
C LYS A 117 11.19 -10.87 -21.58
N GLU A 118 10.81 -10.34 -22.74
CA GLU A 118 11.25 -10.83 -24.06
C GLU A 118 12.77 -10.65 -24.23
N GLU A 119 13.34 -9.59 -23.69
CA GLU A 119 14.79 -9.32 -23.68
C GLU A 119 15.56 -10.20 -22.69
N HIS A 120 14.86 -10.82 -21.70
CA HIS A 120 15.45 -11.66 -20.67
C HIS A 120 14.78 -13.04 -20.61
N PRO A 121 14.93 -13.87 -21.65
CA PRO A 121 14.28 -15.18 -21.70
C PRO A 121 14.74 -16.10 -20.57
N GLY A 122 13.80 -16.82 -19.97
CA GLY A 122 14.06 -17.75 -18.86
C GLY A 122 14.10 -17.11 -17.48
N TYR A 123 13.93 -15.79 -17.35
CA TYR A 123 13.77 -15.14 -16.06
C TYR A 123 12.34 -15.29 -15.53
N LYS A 124 12.20 -15.51 -14.23
CA LYS A 124 10.94 -15.40 -13.51
C LYS A 124 10.67 -13.95 -13.15
N VAL A 125 9.41 -13.53 -13.22
CA VAL A 125 9.01 -12.20 -12.76
C VAL A 125 8.40 -12.30 -11.39
N VAL A 126 8.99 -11.61 -10.43
CA VAL A 126 8.41 -11.40 -9.11
C VAL A 126 8.06 -9.92 -8.96
N SER A 127 6.77 -9.62 -8.87
CA SER A 127 6.30 -8.25 -8.78
C SER A 127 5.85 -7.89 -7.37
N TYR A 128 6.31 -6.75 -6.90
CA TYR A 128 5.71 -6.12 -5.73
C TYR A 128 4.24 -5.80 -6.01
N VAL A 129 3.38 -5.93 -5.01
CA VAL A 129 1.92 -5.81 -5.15
C VAL A 129 1.47 -4.45 -5.72
N ASN A 130 2.31 -3.41 -5.58
CA ASN A 130 2.11 -2.05 -6.09
C ASN A 130 2.23 -1.98 -7.62
N THR A 131 1.41 -2.75 -8.30
CA THR A 131 1.34 -2.89 -9.76
C THR A 131 -0.11 -3.07 -10.20
N THR A 132 -0.41 -2.75 -11.46
CA THR A 132 -1.75 -2.95 -12.05
C THR A 132 -2.06 -4.43 -12.24
N ALA A 133 -3.34 -4.76 -12.40
CA ALA A 133 -3.77 -6.12 -12.77
C ALA A 133 -3.10 -6.60 -14.08
N ALA A 134 -2.91 -5.72 -15.05
CA ALA A 134 -2.24 -6.04 -16.31
C ALA A 134 -0.77 -6.46 -16.12
N VAL A 135 -0.03 -5.81 -15.20
CA VAL A 135 1.32 -6.21 -14.81
C VAL A 135 1.31 -7.54 -14.05
N LYS A 136 0.36 -7.73 -13.14
CA LYS A 136 0.20 -8.99 -12.41
C LYS A 136 -0.06 -10.17 -13.35
N ALA A 137 -0.78 -9.98 -14.44
CA ALA A 137 -1.01 -11.02 -15.46
C ALA A 137 0.29 -11.49 -16.17
N LEU A 138 1.35 -10.71 -16.11
CA LEU A 138 2.67 -11.04 -16.66
C LEU A 138 3.65 -11.60 -15.61
N THR A 139 3.22 -11.73 -14.36
CA THR A 139 4.02 -12.01 -13.17
C THR A 139 3.93 -13.50 -12.81
N ASP A 140 5.02 -14.09 -12.32
CA ASP A 140 5.05 -15.47 -11.83
C ASP A 140 4.67 -15.58 -10.34
N CYS A 141 4.95 -14.55 -9.55
CA CYS A 141 4.56 -14.45 -8.15
C CYS A 141 4.51 -12.98 -7.71
N VAL A 142 3.47 -12.59 -6.99
CA VAL A 142 3.39 -11.27 -6.34
C VAL A 142 4.02 -11.35 -4.95
N VAL A 143 4.55 -10.24 -4.45
CA VAL A 143 5.05 -10.08 -3.09
C VAL A 143 4.57 -8.78 -2.47
N THR A 144 4.64 -8.70 -1.14
CA THR A 144 4.54 -7.46 -0.37
C THR A 144 5.84 -7.22 0.41
N SER A 145 6.04 -6.04 0.98
CA SER A 145 7.20 -5.77 1.85
C SER A 145 7.27 -6.74 3.04
N GLY A 146 6.13 -7.26 3.50
CA GLY A 146 6.07 -8.19 4.63
C GLY A 146 6.46 -9.63 4.31
N ASN A 147 6.41 -10.06 3.05
CA ASN A 147 6.68 -11.44 2.67
C ASN A 147 7.73 -11.62 1.55
N ALA A 148 8.26 -10.52 0.99
CA ALA A 148 9.16 -10.57 -0.17
C ALA A 148 10.35 -11.51 0.04
N LYS A 149 11.03 -11.42 1.20
CA LYS A 149 12.16 -12.32 1.51
C LYS A 149 11.72 -13.78 1.50
N LYS A 150 10.63 -14.11 2.19
CA LYS A 150 10.11 -15.49 2.30
C LYS A 150 9.75 -16.07 0.93
N VAL A 151 9.10 -15.27 0.08
CA VAL A 151 8.75 -15.67 -1.28
C VAL A 151 10.00 -15.86 -2.15
N ILE A 152 10.95 -14.93 -2.11
CA ILE A 152 12.20 -15.04 -2.88
C ILE A 152 13.03 -16.25 -2.43
N ASP A 153 13.07 -16.55 -1.14
CA ASP A 153 13.76 -17.75 -0.62
C ASP A 153 13.10 -19.05 -1.05
N SER A 154 11.83 -19.04 -1.47
CA SER A 154 11.14 -20.25 -1.99
C SER A 154 11.55 -20.65 -3.40
N PHE A 155 12.21 -19.76 -4.16
CA PHE A 155 12.77 -20.09 -5.46
C PHE A 155 14.16 -20.74 -5.31
N PRO A 156 14.58 -21.64 -6.24
CA PRO A 156 15.95 -22.14 -6.30
C PRO A 156 16.96 -20.99 -6.25
N GLN A 157 18.11 -21.17 -5.58
CA GLN A 157 19.08 -20.08 -5.38
C GLN A 157 19.67 -19.55 -6.70
N ASP A 158 19.75 -20.39 -7.74
CA ASP A 158 20.21 -20.07 -9.08
C ASP A 158 19.11 -19.58 -10.03
N GLU A 159 17.85 -19.51 -9.55
CA GLU A 159 16.73 -18.99 -10.36
C GLU A 159 17.00 -17.55 -10.74
N LYS A 160 16.86 -17.25 -12.01
CA LYS A 160 17.00 -15.90 -12.55
C LYS A 160 15.68 -15.15 -12.35
N ILE A 161 15.73 -14.04 -11.64
CA ILE A 161 14.54 -13.27 -11.26
C ILE A 161 14.65 -11.82 -11.76
N ILE A 162 13.59 -11.33 -12.38
CA ILE A 162 13.29 -9.89 -12.53
C ILE A 162 12.42 -9.50 -11.35
N PHE A 163 12.84 -8.50 -10.58
CA PHE A 163 12.10 -7.98 -9.44
C PHE A 163 11.73 -6.51 -9.67
N GLY A 164 10.48 -6.16 -9.42
CA GLY A 164 10.00 -4.78 -9.55
C GLY A 164 8.60 -4.59 -8.96
N PRO A 165 8.05 -3.37 -9.03
CA PRO A 165 8.70 -2.18 -9.58
C PRO A 165 9.60 -1.41 -8.61
N ASP A 166 9.64 -1.73 -7.31
CA ASP A 166 10.44 -0.98 -6.33
C ASP A 166 11.90 -1.44 -6.32
N TYR A 167 12.81 -0.53 -6.77
CA TYR A 167 14.25 -0.78 -6.78
C TYR A 167 14.81 -0.96 -5.37
N ASN A 168 14.39 -0.13 -4.42
CA ASN A 168 14.93 -0.12 -3.05
C ASN A 168 14.58 -1.43 -2.33
N LEU A 169 13.30 -1.86 -2.40
CA LEU A 169 12.88 -3.16 -1.87
C LEU A 169 13.67 -4.30 -2.53
N GLY A 170 13.79 -4.29 -3.85
CA GLY A 170 14.55 -5.31 -4.58
C GLY A 170 16.02 -5.35 -4.18
N ASN A 171 16.66 -4.18 -4.02
CA ASN A 171 18.04 -4.06 -3.58
C ASN A 171 18.23 -4.56 -2.14
N TYR A 172 17.30 -4.24 -1.24
CA TYR A 172 17.29 -4.79 0.11
C TYR A 172 17.19 -6.32 0.09
N ILE A 173 16.25 -6.88 -0.68
CA ILE A 173 16.07 -8.33 -0.79
C ILE A 173 17.33 -8.99 -1.37
N ASN A 174 17.96 -8.43 -2.41
CA ASN A 174 19.24 -8.91 -2.92
C ASN A 174 20.29 -8.98 -1.80
N SER A 175 20.39 -7.94 -0.97
CA SER A 175 21.39 -7.85 0.10
C SER A 175 21.20 -8.91 1.20
N VAL A 176 19.93 -9.24 1.56
CA VAL A 176 19.63 -10.18 2.65
C VAL A 176 19.48 -11.64 2.20
N THR A 177 19.38 -11.89 0.90
CA THR A 177 19.27 -13.24 0.33
C THR A 177 20.54 -13.68 -0.41
N GLY A 178 21.47 -12.76 -0.63
CA GLY A 178 22.68 -13.00 -1.42
C GLY A 178 22.41 -13.24 -2.92
N ARG A 179 21.22 -12.87 -3.42
CA ARG A 179 20.86 -12.96 -4.83
C ARG A 179 21.33 -11.75 -5.62
N ASN A 180 21.31 -11.88 -6.92
CA ASN A 180 21.57 -10.81 -7.87
C ASN A 180 20.41 -10.75 -8.88
N MET A 181 19.22 -10.41 -8.38
CA MET A 181 18.03 -10.25 -9.23
C MET A 181 18.20 -9.02 -10.13
N LEU A 182 17.64 -9.07 -11.34
CA LEU A 182 17.47 -7.88 -12.16
C LEU A 182 16.38 -7.00 -11.57
N LEU A 183 16.70 -5.75 -11.29
CA LEU A 183 15.78 -4.82 -10.62
C LEU A 183 15.18 -3.85 -11.63
N TRP A 184 13.85 -3.68 -11.54
CA TRP A 184 13.15 -2.60 -12.23
C TRP A 184 13.49 -1.27 -11.58
N ASN A 185 13.67 -0.22 -12.38
CA ASN A 185 14.08 1.09 -11.89
C ASN A 185 12.87 1.99 -11.56
N GLY A 186 12.12 1.63 -10.54
CA GLY A 186 11.03 2.45 -9.98
C GLY A 186 11.22 2.68 -8.49
N GLY A 187 10.53 3.67 -7.93
CA GLY A 187 10.62 4.03 -6.51
C GLY A 187 9.34 4.68 -5.99
N CYS A 188 9.09 4.54 -4.70
CA CYS A 188 7.99 5.20 -4.03
C CYS A 188 8.34 6.67 -3.78
N HIS A 189 7.56 7.60 -4.36
CA HIS A 189 7.81 9.04 -4.25
C HIS A 189 7.80 9.59 -2.81
N VAL A 190 7.21 8.86 -1.86
CA VAL A 190 7.25 9.21 -0.42
C VAL A 190 8.56 8.73 0.18
N HIS A 191 8.89 7.43 0.02
CA HIS A 191 10.05 6.82 0.69
C HIS A 191 11.39 7.28 0.10
N GLU A 192 11.40 7.74 -1.16
CA GLU A 192 12.58 8.38 -1.78
C GLU A 192 12.99 9.70 -1.12
N LYS A 193 12.08 10.36 -0.41
CA LYS A 193 12.32 11.67 0.23
C LYS A 193 12.96 11.57 1.62
N PHE A 194 13.07 10.39 2.21
CA PHE A 194 13.72 10.26 3.51
C PHE A 194 15.25 10.33 3.38
N SER A 195 15.87 11.04 4.31
CA SER A 195 17.33 11.21 4.37
C SER A 195 17.94 10.74 5.70
N VAL A 196 19.20 10.37 5.63
CA VAL A 196 20.00 10.02 6.82
C VAL A 196 20.17 11.24 7.72
N GLU A 197 20.34 12.42 7.12
CA GLU A 197 20.52 13.70 7.82
C GLU A 197 19.34 14.02 8.73
N ALA A 198 18.10 13.84 8.21
CA ALA A 198 16.88 14.06 8.99
C ALA A 198 16.77 13.06 10.17
N ILE A 199 17.11 11.79 9.93
CA ILE A 199 17.12 10.75 10.98
C ILE A 199 18.18 11.07 12.05
N VAL A 200 19.40 11.42 11.63
CA VAL A 200 20.50 11.77 12.56
C VAL A 200 20.14 12.99 13.40
N LYS A 201 19.45 13.98 12.81
CA LYS A 201 18.96 15.15 13.57
C LYS A 201 17.97 14.72 14.66
N LEU A 202 16.94 13.95 14.30
CA LEU A 202 15.98 13.44 15.27
C LEU A 202 16.64 12.55 16.34
N LYS A 203 17.60 11.70 15.94
CA LYS A 203 18.33 10.85 16.90
C LYS A 203 19.20 11.65 17.89
N LYS A 204 19.68 12.85 17.52
CA LYS A 204 20.37 13.75 18.46
C LYS A 204 19.40 14.40 19.46
N GLU A 205 18.18 14.69 19.03
CA GLU A 205 17.12 15.27 19.87
C GLU A 205 16.49 14.18 20.78
N HIS A 206 16.41 12.94 20.28
CA HIS A 206 15.82 11.77 20.94
C HIS A 206 16.79 10.58 20.93
N PRO A 207 17.87 10.62 21.76
CA PRO A 207 18.95 9.63 21.68
C PRO A 207 18.53 8.19 22.00
N GLU A 208 17.48 8.00 22.79
CA GLU A 208 16.95 6.68 23.15
C GLU A 208 15.93 6.13 22.13
N ALA A 209 15.45 6.96 21.20
CA ALA A 209 14.43 6.55 20.24
C ALA A 209 14.96 5.47 19.28
N VAL A 210 14.17 4.41 19.07
CA VAL A 210 14.49 3.35 18.11
C VAL A 210 14.05 3.79 16.71
N VAL A 211 14.93 3.67 15.72
CA VAL A 211 14.66 4.05 14.33
C VAL A 211 14.03 2.90 13.57
N MET A 212 12.82 3.07 13.08
CA MET A 212 12.14 2.12 12.20
C MET A 212 12.04 2.67 10.77
N ALA A 213 12.41 1.87 9.77
CA ALA A 213 12.33 2.26 8.37
C ALA A 213 11.62 1.22 7.49
N HIS A 214 10.77 1.70 6.58
CA HIS A 214 10.13 0.86 5.59
C HIS A 214 11.12 0.41 4.52
N LEU A 215 10.94 -0.81 3.99
CA LEU A 215 11.87 -1.41 3.03
C LEU A 215 11.92 -0.71 1.66
N GLU A 216 10.97 0.19 1.38
CA GLU A 216 10.99 1.06 0.19
C GLU A 216 11.94 2.28 0.36
N CYS A 217 12.51 2.48 1.54
CA CYS A 217 13.49 3.53 1.76
C CYS A 217 14.81 3.21 1.06
N LYS A 218 15.53 4.28 0.68
CA LYS A 218 16.88 4.17 0.10
C LYS A 218 17.84 3.42 1.03
N ALA A 219 18.79 2.68 0.45
CA ALA A 219 19.75 1.87 1.20
C ALA A 219 20.47 2.62 2.37
N PRO A 220 20.92 3.88 2.22
CA PRO A 220 21.52 4.61 3.35
C PRO A 220 20.57 4.79 4.54
N VAL A 221 19.28 5.01 4.31
CA VAL A 221 18.26 5.10 5.36
C VAL A 221 18.08 3.75 6.06
N LEU A 222 18.04 2.66 5.28
CA LEU A 222 17.96 1.31 5.85
C LEU A 222 19.20 0.94 6.66
N VAL A 223 20.38 1.45 6.31
CA VAL A 223 21.63 1.19 7.08
C VAL A 223 21.55 1.76 8.49
N VAL A 224 20.99 2.96 8.65
CA VAL A 224 20.90 3.64 9.95
C VAL A 224 19.66 3.24 10.78
N ALA A 225 18.74 2.49 10.20
CA ALA A 225 17.55 2.01 10.89
C ALA A 225 17.88 0.80 11.79
N ASP A 226 17.35 0.83 13.02
CA ASP A 226 17.44 -0.29 13.97
C ASP A 226 16.48 -1.42 13.55
N VAL A 227 15.28 -1.07 13.12
CA VAL A 227 14.23 -2.00 12.68
C VAL A 227 13.86 -1.70 11.23
N LYS A 228 13.87 -2.72 10.38
CA LYS A 228 13.58 -2.66 8.95
C LYS A 228 12.45 -3.62 8.64
N GLY A 229 11.38 -3.13 8.02
CA GLY A 229 10.26 -4.01 7.74
C GLY A 229 9.08 -3.31 7.05
N SER A 230 7.99 -4.07 6.93
CA SER A 230 6.69 -3.54 6.49
C SER A 230 6.03 -2.70 7.59
N THR A 231 4.95 -2.01 7.24
CA THR A 231 4.11 -1.29 8.22
C THR A 231 3.58 -2.21 9.31
N ALA A 232 3.17 -3.43 8.96
CA ALA A 232 2.78 -4.44 9.95
C ALA A 232 3.93 -4.83 10.88
N THR A 233 5.16 -4.95 10.35
CA THR A 233 6.36 -5.22 11.17
C THR A 233 6.58 -4.11 12.18
N MET A 234 6.47 -2.84 11.77
CA MET A 234 6.65 -1.69 12.66
C MET A 234 5.62 -1.68 13.80
N LEU A 235 4.33 -1.87 13.45
CA LEU A 235 3.25 -1.90 14.43
C LEU A 235 3.43 -3.05 15.44
N ASN A 236 3.75 -4.25 14.95
CA ASN A 236 3.95 -5.41 15.80
C ASN A 236 5.17 -5.23 16.70
N TYR A 237 6.29 -4.70 16.16
CA TYR A 237 7.49 -4.43 16.95
C TYR A 237 7.20 -3.46 18.10
N ALA A 238 6.49 -2.36 17.85
CA ALA A 238 6.14 -1.41 18.90
C ALA A 238 5.24 -2.03 19.99
N LYS A 239 4.33 -2.94 19.61
CA LYS A 239 3.46 -3.68 20.55
C LYS A 239 4.21 -4.73 21.37
N GLU A 240 5.20 -5.39 20.77
CA GLU A 240 6.01 -6.44 21.40
C GLU A 240 7.10 -5.88 22.32
N HIS A 241 7.44 -4.58 22.17
CA HIS A 241 8.48 -3.89 22.93
C HIS A 241 7.93 -2.72 23.78
N PRO A 242 7.04 -2.98 24.76
CA PRO A 242 6.42 -1.92 25.58
C PRO A 242 7.39 -1.16 26.48
N GLU A 243 8.61 -1.68 26.65
CA GLU A 243 9.73 -1.02 27.36
C GLU A 243 10.28 0.19 26.57
N ILE A 244 10.20 0.18 25.24
CA ILE A 244 10.66 1.29 24.39
C ILE A 244 9.59 2.38 24.38
N LYS A 245 10.01 3.62 24.68
CA LYS A 245 9.10 4.76 24.84
C LYS A 245 9.10 5.73 23.68
N GLU A 246 10.10 5.65 22.81
CA GLU A 246 10.27 6.59 21.70
C GLU A 246 10.70 5.87 20.45
N TYR A 247 10.07 6.21 19.32
CA TYR A 247 10.45 5.70 18.00
C TYR A 247 10.56 6.84 16.99
N ILE A 248 11.52 6.73 16.09
CA ILE A 248 11.66 7.56 14.89
C ILE A 248 11.17 6.75 13.70
N ILE A 249 10.17 7.26 12.97
CA ILE A 249 9.41 6.52 11.96
C ILE A 249 9.73 7.04 10.56
N ALA A 250 10.46 6.25 9.76
CA ALA A 250 10.77 6.52 8.36
C ALA A 250 9.83 5.73 7.43
N THR A 251 8.57 6.14 7.40
CA THR A 251 7.55 5.71 6.45
C THR A 251 6.44 6.76 6.36
N GLU A 252 5.41 6.50 5.56
CA GLU A 252 4.25 7.40 5.39
C GLU A 252 3.53 7.63 6.72
N ALA A 253 3.20 8.88 7.01
CA ALA A 253 2.77 9.32 8.34
C ALA A 253 1.39 8.78 8.78
N GLY A 254 0.55 8.33 7.87
CA GLY A 254 -0.77 7.78 8.23
C GLY A 254 -0.73 6.58 9.18
N ILE A 255 0.40 5.84 9.20
CA ILE A 255 0.58 4.72 10.14
C ILE A 255 0.60 5.19 11.61
N LEU A 256 0.94 6.47 11.86
CA LEU A 256 1.04 6.99 13.23
C LEU A 256 -0.27 6.84 13.97
N HIS A 257 -1.42 6.99 13.29
CA HIS A 257 -2.74 6.82 13.89
C HIS A 257 -2.89 5.43 14.55
N GLU A 258 -2.52 4.36 13.86
CA GLU A 258 -2.57 3.00 14.41
C GLU A 258 -1.46 2.73 15.43
N LEU A 259 -0.28 3.30 15.26
CA LEU A 259 0.80 3.19 16.24
C LEU A 259 0.40 3.84 17.57
N GLU A 260 -0.10 5.07 17.55
CA GLU A 260 -0.55 5.81 18.74
C GLU A 260 -1.76 5.15 19.40
N ARG A 261 -2.73 4.67 18.60
CA ARG A 261 -3.92 3.97 19.10
C ARG A 261 -3.56 2.66 19.81
N ASN A 262 -2.60 1.91 19.31
CA ASN A 262 -2.19 0.63 19.87
C ASN A 262 -1.13 0.76 20.98
N CYS A 263 -0.34 1.82 20.96
CA CYS A 263 0.74 2.08 21.92
C CYS A 263 0.65 3.51 22.50
N PRO A 264 -0.44 3.85 23.25
CA PRO A 264 -0.72 5.24 23.67
C PRO A 264 0.30 5.81 24.68
N GLN A 265 1.16 4.97 25.23
CA GLN A 265 2.25 5.37 26.16
C GLN A 265 3.60 5.60 25.46
N VAL A 266 3.64 5.51 24.12
CA VAL A 266 4.82 5.64 23.28
C VAL A 266 4.75 6.92 22.47
N THR A 267 5.87 7.59 22.26
CA THR A 267 5.98 8.76 21.40
C THR A 267 6.60 8.36 20.06
N PHE A 268 5.97 8.75 18.96
CA PHE A 268 6.41 8.46 17.60
C PHE A 268 6.78 9.75 16.88
N TYR A 269 8.01 9.83 16.38
CA TYR A 269 8.55 10.97 15.65
C TYR A 269 8.65 10.64 14.17
N PRO A 270 7.76 11.18 13.31
CA PRO A 270 7.88 10.98 11.87
C PRO A 270 9.14 11.67 11.32
N VAL A 271 9.89 10.97 10.49
CA VAL A 271 11.04 11.57 9.79
C VAL A 271 10.49 12.56 8.76
N PRO A 272 10.90 13.86 8.81
CA PRO A 272 10.46 14.82 7.81
C PRO A 272 11.06 14.48 6.42
N PRO A 273 10.33 14.74 5.33
CA PRO A 273 10.86 14.57 3.98
C PRO A 273 11.92 15.62 3.67
N GLU A 274 12.85 15.31 2.78
CA GLU A 274 13.72 16.32 2.18
C GLU A 274 12.88 17.31 1.35
N VAL A 275 12.98 18.58 1.68
CA VAL A 275 12.37 19.66 0.89
C VAL A 275 13.42 20.15 -0.09
N SER A 276 13.17 20.00 -1.41
CA SER A 276 14.03 20.61 -2.43
C SER A 276 14.00 22.12 -2.29
N GLU A 277 15.15 22.77 -2.31
CA GLU A 277 15.26 24.25 -2.30
C GLU A 277 14.39 24.85 -3.41
N GLY A 278 13.36 25.63 -3.02
CA GLY A 278 12.44 26.30 -3.96
C GLY A 278 11.15 25.53 -4.29
N GLY A 279 10.94 24.34 -3.75
CA GLY A 279 9.70 23.57 -3.94
C GLY A 279 8.58 24.05 -3.03
N VAL A 280 7.43 24.39 -3.59
CA VAL A 280 6.14 24.49 -2.88
C VAL A 280 5.67 23.05 -2.63
N GLY A 281 6.45 22.27 -1.87
CA GLY A 281 6.11 20.92 -1.49
C GLY A 281 5.52 20.91 -0.08
N CYS A 282 4.50 20.09 0.16
CA CYS A 282 4.05 19.76 1.50
C CYS A 282 5.25 19.27 2.32
N SER A 283 5.46 19.84 3.50
CA SER A 283 6.48 19.37 4.46
C SER A 283 6.09 18.07 5.15
N CYS A 284 5.03 17.42 4.65
CA CYS A 284 4.52 16.17 5.19
C CYS A 284 5.06 14.96 4.38
N ASN A 285 5.34 13.88 5.09
CA ASN A 285 5.67 12.57 4.54
C ASN A 285 4.42 11.74 4.28
N GLU A 286 3.40 12.36 3.70
CA GLU A 286 2.10 11.75 3.37
C GLU A 286 2.02 11.40 1.88
N CYS A 287 1.33 10.32 1.59
CA CYS A 287 1.01 9.91 0.22
C CYS A 287 -0.26 10.61 -0.24
N GLU A 288 -0.14 11.54 -1.18
CA GLU A 288 -1.27 12.29 -1.74
C GLU A 288 -2.37 11.37 -2.30
N TYR A 289 -2.00 10.26 -2.92
CA TYR A 289 -2.95 9.29 -3.46
C TYR A 289 -3.79 8.61 -2.36
N MET A 290 -3.17 8.22 -1.24
CA MET A 290 -3.90 7.65 -0.11
C MET A 290 -4.86 8.68 0.52
N LYS A 291 -4.50 9.97 0.52
CA LYS A 291 -5.31 11.09 1.05
C LYS A 291 -6.44 11.52 0.10
N MET A 292 -6.51 10.99 -1.13
CA MET A 292 -7.66 11.19 -2.02
C MET A 292 -8.93 10.54 -1.49
N ASN A 293 -8.81 9.51 -0.65
CA ASN A 293 -9.94 8.93 0.06
C ASN A 293 -10.38 9.89 1.17
N THR A 294 -11.68 10.21 1.21
CA THR A 294 -12.31 11.05 2.23
C THR A 294 -13.61 10.42 2.70
N LEU A 295 -14.07 10.78 3.90
CA LEU A 295 -15.38 10.31 4.39
C LEU A 295 -16.51 10.63 3.42
N GLN A 296 -16.50 11.82 2.82
CA GLN A 296 -17.49 12.24 1.83
C GLN A 296 -17.49 11.35 0.59
N LYS A 297 -16.31 11.00 0.04
CA LYS A 297 -16.21 10.12 -1.12
C LYS A 297 -16.63 8.69 -0.77
N ILE A 298 -16.32 8.19 0.44
CA ILE A 298 -16.77 6.88 0.93
C ILE A 298 -18.30 6.85 1.04
N TYR A 299 -18.89 7.87 1.68
CA TYR A 299 -20.35 8.01 1.78
C TYR A 299 -21.01 8.00 0.41
N ASN A 300 -20.52 8.85 -0.50
CA ASN A 300 -21.05 8.94 -1.85
C ASN A 300 -20.87 7.63 -2.62
N ALA A 301 -19.72 6.97 -2.53
CA ALA A 301 -19.48 5.69 -3.19
C ALA A 301 -20.46 4.62 -2.71
N LEU A 302 -20.68 4.51 -1.42
CA LEU A 302 -21.68 3.61 -0.84
C LEU A 302 -23.10 3.99 -1.27
N LYS A 303 -23.49 5.25 -1.16
CA LYS A 303 -24.83 5.74 -1.46
C LYS A 303 -25.22 5.47 -2.91
N TYR A 304 -24.35 5.75 -3.85
CA TYR A 304 -24.61 5.65 -5.29
C TYR A 304 -24.14 4.34 -5.91
N GLY A 305 -23.36 3.51 -5.19
CA GLY A 305 -22.84 2.23 -5.68
C GLY A 305 -21.77 2.39 -6.77
N TRP A 306 -21.00 3.49 -6.75
CA TRP A 306 -19.98 3.82 -7.74
C TRP A 306 -18.93 4.74 -7.10
N PRO A 307 -17.67 4.72 -7.51
CA PRO A 307 -17.03 3.95 -8.59
C PRO A 307 -16.79 2.47 -8.24
N THR A 308 -17.12 1.58 -9.17
CA THR A 308 -16.75 0.16 -9.10
C THR A 308 -15.44 -0.10 -9.84
N VAL A 309 -14.64 -1.02 -9.32
CA VAL A 309 -13.44 -1.49 -10.00
C VAL A 309 -13.75 -2.80 -10.71
N GLU A 310 -13.46 -2.82 -12.01
CA GLU A 310 -13.60 -4.00 -12.86
C GLU A 310 -12.25 -4.32 -13.50
N VAL A 311 -11.98 -5.60 -13.73
CA VAL A 311 -10.80 -6.09 -14.43
C VAL A 311 -11.27 -6.93 -15.61
N GLU A 312 -10.68 -6.72 -16.78
CA GLU A 312 -11.00 -7.51 -17.98
C GLU A 312 -10.78 -9.01 -17.69
N GLU A 313 -11.71 -9.85 -18.12
CA GLU A 313 -11.74 -11.28 -17.78
C GLU A 313 -10.46 -12.03 -18.16
N ASN A 314 -9.89 -11.74 -19.33
CA ASN A 314 -8.63 -12.30 -19.79
C ASN A 314 -7.45 -11.91 -18.91
N ILE A 315 -7.40 -10.66 -18.42
CA ILE A 315 -6.38 -10.16 -17.49
C ILE A 315 -6.62 -10.78 -16.11
N ALA A 316 -7.85 -10.76 -15.61
CA ALA A 316 -8.20 -11.25 -14.28
C ALA A 316 -7.80 -12.73 -14.10
N LYS A 317 -8.06 -13.57 -15.10
CA LYS A 317 -7.72 -15.00 -15.10
C LYS A 317 -6.23 -15.28 -14.93
N GLU A 318 -5.38 -14.43 -15.48
CA GLU A 318 -3.93 -14.58 -15.33
C GLU A 318 -3.40 -13.85 -14.08
N ALA A 319 -3.92 -12.65 -13.77
CA ALA A 319 -3.48 -11.81 -12.67
C ALA A 319 -3.77 -12.39 -11.27
N VAL A 320 -4.82 -13.19 -11.12
CA VAL A 320 -5.16 -13.82 -9.84
C VAL A 320 -4.13 -14.88 -9.43
N LYS A 321 -3.58 -15.63 -10.37
CA LYS A 321 -2.65 -16.75 -10.10
C LYS A 321 -1.42 -16.35 -9.28
N PRO A 322 -0.65 -15.28 -9.63
CA PRO A 322 0.51 -14.87 -8.85
C PRO A 322 0.14 -14.29 -7.47
N ILE A 323 -1.10 -13.77 -7.30
CA ILE A 323 -1.60 -13.33 -6.00
C ILE A 323 -1.92 -14.53 -5.12
N GLU A 324 -2.64 -15.53 -5.63
CA GLU A 324 -2.93 -16.79 -4.92
C GLU A 324 -1.63 -17.50 -4.51
N LYS A 325 -0.64 -17.54 -5.41
CA LYS A 325 0.69 -18.08 -5.10
C LYS A 325 1.35 -17.30 -3.95
N MET A 326 1.29 -15.98 -3.95
CA MET A 326 1.78 -15.16 -2.84
C MET A 326 1.08 -15.55 -1.53
N LEU A 327 -0.24 -15.62 -1.53
CA LEU A 327 -1.03 -15.96 -0.33
C LEU A 327 -0.71 -17.36 0.21
N SER A 328 -0.45 -18.32 -0.68
CA SER A 328 -0.07 -19.69 -0.30
C SER A 328 1.31 -19.80 0.32
N LEU A 329 2.22 -18.86 0.01
CA LEU A 329 3.60 -18.81 0.50
C LEU A 329 3.77 -17.92 1.74
N SER A 330 2.73 -17.17 2.14
CA SER A 330 2.84 -16.11 3.16
C SER A 330 2.52 -16.54 4.59
#